data_9463abdb3646db47531fda4c301a7b9f
#
_entry.id   9463abdb3646db47531fda4c301a7b9f
#
_cell.length_a   1.000
_cell.length_b   1.000
_cell.length_c   1.000
_cell.angle_alpha   90.00
_cell.angle_beta   90.00
_cell.angle_gamma   90.00
#
_symmetry.space_group_name_H-M   'P 1'
#
loop_
_entity.id
_entity.type
_entity.pdbx_description
1 polymer ?
#
loop_
_entity_poly.entity_id
_entity_poly.type
_entity_poly.pdbx_seq_one_letter_code
_entity_poly.pdbx_strand_id
1 'polypeptide(L)'
;MDREYIIDTHTHTIASGHAYNTILEMAKAASEKGIKILGITDHSKAMPDASGDFYFMNLKAMDREAYGVELLLGVELNIIDFNGKVDLPSRYIKEMDIVIASLHTPCIQPGTMEENTNALIKCCENPLIHIIGHPDDGSYELDMKRVVK
;
A
#
# COMPACT_ATOMS: atom_id res chain seq x y z
N MET A 1 14.82 -15.52 -21.69
CA MET A 1 13.37 -15.64 -21.40
C MET A 1 12.93 -14.31 -20.86
N ASP A 2 12.19 -13.56 -21.65
CA ASP A 2 11.59 -12.32 -21.17
C ASP A 2 10.51 -12.71 -20.14
N ARG A 3 10.63 -12.20 -18.92
CA ARG A 3 9.61 -12.43 -17.88
C ARG A 3 8.41 -11.55 -18.23
N GLU A 4 7.27 -12.16 -18.43
CA GLU A 4 6.02 -11.44 -18.60
C GLU A 4 5.46 -11.11 -17.20
N TYR A 5 5.43 -9.83 -16.85
CA TYR A 5 4.79 -9.35 -15.63
C TYR A 5 3.34 -9.03 -15.96
N ILE A 6 2.41 -9.78 -15.40
CA ILE A 6 0.98 -9.62 -15.64
C ILE A 6 0.24 -8.90 -14.53
N ILE A 7 0.87 -8.70 -13.37
CA ILE A 7 0.31 -8.00 -12.22
C ILE A 7 1.37 -7.11 -11.56
N ASP A 8 0.97 -5.91 -11.18
CA ASP A 8 1.70 -5.01 -10.29
C ASP A 8 0.74 -4.56 -9.18
N THR A 9 1.02 -4.90 -7.93
CA THR A 9 0.11 -4.67 -6.81
C THR A 9 0.47 -3.46 -5.96
N HIS A 10 1.59 -2.78 -6.22
CA HIS A 10 2.08 -1.70 -5.38
C HIS A 10 2.56 -0.51 -6.21
N THR A 11 1.64 0.42 -6.48
CA THR A 11 1.96 1.63 -7.25
C THR A 11 1.31 2.87 -6.64
N HIS A 12 1.91 4.04 -6.94
CA HIS A 12 1.51 5.34 -6.41
C HIS A 12 1.15 6.32 -7.51
N THR A 13 0.22 7.20 -7.21
CA THR A 13 -0.19 8.31 -8.05
C THR A 13 0.13 9.66 -7.39
N ILE A 14 -0.26 10.76 -8.03
CA ILE A 14 -0.14 12.10 -7.46
C ILE A 14 -0.83 12.22 -6.10
N ALA A 15 -1.76 11.32 -5.76
CA ALA A 15 -2.47 11.31 -4.48
C ALA A 15 -1.56 10.94 -3.29
N SER A 16 -0.42 10.30 -3.54
CA SER A 16 0.62 9.99 -2.53
C SER A 16 1.55 11.16 -2.21
N GLY A 17 1.45 12.30 -2.93
CA GLY A 17 2.27 13.48 -2.72
C GLY A 17 3.69 13.42 -3.30
N HIS A 18 4.22 12.24 -3.60
CA HIS A 18 5.61 12.05 -4.09
C HIS A 18 5.69 11.27 -5.41
N ALA A 19 4.56 11.01 -6.07
CA ALA A 19 4.48 10.45 -7.41
C ALA A 19 3.83 11.47 -8.37
N TYR A 20 3.89 11.24 -9.68
CA TYR A 20 3.62 12.29 -10.66
C TYR A 20 2.52 11.95 -11.65
N ASN A 21 2.02 10.70 -11.68
CA ASN A 21 1.01 10.24 -12.62
C ASN A 21 -0.36 10.11 -11.97
N THR A 22 -1.39 10.31 -12.77
CA THR A 22 -2.78 10.00 -12.39
C THR A 22 -3.06 8.50 -12.52
N ILE A 23 -4.18 8.02 -11.95
CA ILE A 23 -4.62 6.62 -12.10
C ILE A 23 -4.75 6.23 -13.58
N LEU A 24 -5.31 7.11 -14.42
CA LEU A 24 -5.52 6.81 -15.84
C LEU A 24 -4.21 6.77 -16.64
N GLU A 25 -3.23 7.61 -16.30
CA GLU A 25 -1.89 7.55 -16.91
C GLU A 25 -1.16 6.28 -16.50
N MET A 26 -1.28 5.85 -15.23
CA MET A 26 -0.74 4.59 -14.74
C MET A 26 -1.36 3.38 -15.47
N ALA A 27 -2.69 3.34 -15.59
CA ALA A 27 -3.41 2.29 -16.30
C ALA A 27 -3.01 2.21 -17.78
N LYS A 28 -2.85 3.37 -18.44
CA LYS A 28 -2.40 3.43 -19.84
C LYS A 28 -0.98 2.86 -19.98
N ALA A 29 -0.04 3.30 -19.14
CA ALA A 29 1.34 2.80 -19.15
C ALA A 29 1.41 1.29 -18.84
N ALA A 30 0.58 0.80 -17.92
CA ALA A 30 0.45 -0.63 -17.61
C ALA A 30 -0.02 -1.43 -18.83
N SER A 31 -1.04 -0.94 -19.53
CA SER A 31 -1.55 -1.55 -20.77
C SER A 31 -0.44 -1.65 -21.84
N GLU A 32 0.30 -0.57 -22.05
CA GLU A 32 1.40 -0.52 -23.03
C GLU A 32 2.54 -1.50 -22.69
N LYS A 33 2.72 -1.83 -21.40
CA LYS A 33 3.72 -2.80 -20.89
C LYS A 33 3.18 -4.23 -20.80
N GLY A 34 1.92 -4.48 -21.15
CA GLY A 34 1.30 -5.80 -21.07
C GLY A 34 0.84 -6.22 -19.68
N ILE A 35 0.90 -5.34 -18.66
CA ILE A 35 0.35 -5.59 -17.34
C ILE A 35 -1.17 -5.69 -17.45
N LYS A 36 -1.77 -6.68 -16.81
CA LYS A 36 -3.20 -6.98 -16.87
C LYS A 36 -3.96 -6.52 -15.62
N ILE A 37 -3.28 -6.53 -14.48
CA ILE A 37 -3.85 -6.14 -13.19
C ILE A 37 -2.90 -5.13 -12.54
N LEU A 38 -3.44 -3.97 -12.16
CA LEU A 38 -2.68 -2.89 -11.56
C LEU A 38 -3.30 -2.48 -10.21
N GLY A 39 -2.53 -2.60 -9.14
CA GLY A 39 -2.88 -2.06 -7.82
C GLY A 39 -2.54 -0.58 -7.73
N ILE A 40 -3.54 0.26 -7.47
CA ILE A 40 -3.37 1.67 -7.12
C ILE A 40 -3.42 1.74 -5.60
N THR A 41 -2.27 1.91 -4.97
CA THR A 41 -2.09 1.79 -3.52
C THR A 41 -1.43 3.03 -2.95
N ASP A 42 -2.06 4.18 -3.16
CA ASP A 42 -1.56 5.45 -2.64
C ASP A 42 -1.44 5.44 -1.12
N HIS A 43 -0.48 6.20 -0.59
CA HIS A 43 -0.28 6.35 0.84
C HIS A 43 -1.48 6.98 1.53
N SER A 44 -1.82 6.46 2.71
CA SER A 44 -2.77 7.08 3.61
C SER A 44 -2.18 8.28 4.35
N LYS A 45 -3.03 9.01 5.04
CA LYS A 45 -2.86 10.41 5.49
C LYS A 45 -1.69 10.72 6.44
N ALA A 46 -1.06 9.73 7.08
CA ALA A 46 0.10 9.99 7.93
C ALA A 46 1.38 10.24 7.13
N MET A 47 1.42 9.85 5.86
CA MET A 47 2.49 10.23 4.96
C MET A 47 2.38 11.73 4.62
N PRO A 48 3.46 12.52 4.72
CA PRO A 48 3.46 13.91 4.31
C PRO A 48 2.96 14.10 2.87
N ASP A 49 2.12 15.09 2.68
CA ASP A 49 1.50 15.49 1.40
C ASP A 49 0.57 14.43 0.75
N ALA A 50 0.34 13.28 1.41
CA ALA A 50 -0.60 12.28 0.93
C ALA A 50 -2.07 12.71 1.10
N SER A 51 -2.94 12.08 0.33
CA SER A 51 -4.38 12.35 0.35
C SER A 51 -5.04 11.90 1.66
N GLY A 52 -6.07 12.65 2.07
CA GLY A 52 -6.85 12.34 3.27
C GLY A 52 -7.92 11.27 3.06
N ASP A 53 -8.65 10.94 4.13
CA ASP A 53 -9.70 9.91 4.18
C ASP A 53 -10.74 10.04 3.06
N PHE A 54 -11.04 11.26 2.60
CA PHE A 54 -12.03 11.52 1.57
C PHE A 54 -11.64 10.94 0.19
N TYR A 55 -10.35 10.93 -0.14
CA TYR A 55 -9.84 10.30 -1.36
C TYR A 55 -10.19 8.80 -1.38
N PHE A 56 -9.84 8.08 -0.31
CA PHE A 56 -10.09 6.63 -0.20
C PHE A 56 -11.58 6.31 -0.16
N MET A 57 -12.39 7.11 0.55
CA MET A 57 -13.84 6.97 0.57
C MET A 57 -14.45 7.09 -0.85
N ASN A 58 -13.85 7.91 -1.71
CA ASN A 58 -14.36 8.19 -3.05
C ASN A 58 -13.86 7.21 -4.14
N LEU A 59 -12.83 6.42 -3.88
CA LEU A 59 -12.31 5.42 -4.83
C LEU A 59 -13.38 4.43 -5.32
N LYS A 60 -14.38 4.13 -4.50
CA LYS A 60 -15.50 3.25 -4.88
C LYS A 60 -16.32 3.75 -6.07
N ALA A 61 -16.25 5.05 -6.39
CA ALA A 61 -16.95 5.64 -7.52
C ALA A 61 -16.20 5.49 -8.85
N MET A 62 -14.95 5.02 -8.79
CA MET A 62 -14.13 4.83 -9.98
C MET A 62 -14.33 3.42 -10.58
N ASP A 63 -14.32 3.35 -11.92
CA ASP A 63 -14.37 2.07 -12.64
C ASP A 63 -13.11 1.21 -12.31
N ARG A 64 -13.33 -0.12 -12.19
CA ARG A 64 -12.27 -1.11 -11.95
C ARG A 64 -11.60 -1.59 -13.24
N GLU A 65 -11.74 -0.86 -14.33
CA GLU A 65 -11.07 -1.14 -15.60
C GLU A 65 -10.74 0.16 -16.35
N ALA A 66 -9.52 0.24 -16.88
CA ALA A 66 -9.13 1.29 -17.80
C ALA A 66 -8.08 0.75 -18.78
N TYR A 67 -8.23 1.07 -20.06
CA TYR A 67 -7.32 0.65 -21.15
C TYR A 67 -7.11 -0.88 -21.24
N GLY A 68 -8.10 -1.69 -20.84
CA GLY A 68 -8.01 -3.15 -20.80
C GLY A 68 -7.14 -3.70 -19.66
N VAL A 69 -6.90 -2.87 -18.62
CA VAL A 69 -6.22 -3.23 -17.37
C VAL A 69 -7.24 -3.24 -16.24
N GLU A 70 -7.30 -4.33 -15.48
CA GLU A 70 -8.06 -4.41 -14.23
C GLU A 70 -7.37 -3.57 -13.16
N LEU A 71 -8.12 -2.71 -12.47
CA LEU A 71 -7.64 -1.84 -11.42
C LEU A 71 -8.07 -2.35 -10.04
N LEU A 72 -7.11 -2.69 -9.20
CA LEU A 72 -7.33 -2.93 -7.78
C LEU A 72 -7.14 -1.60 -7.04
N LEU A 73 -8.25 -0.95 -6.69
CA LEU A 73 -8.23 0.36 -6.01
C LEU A 73 -8.06 0.14 -4.51
N GLY A 74 -6.92 0.51 -3.99
CA GLY A 74 -6.49 0.15 -2.66
C GLY A 74 -5.77 1.27 -1.91
N VAL A 75 -4.97 0.86 -0.95
CA VAL A 75 -4.22 1.77 -0.07
C VAL A 75 -2.92 1.12 0.40
N GLU A 76 -1.87 1.91 0.50
CA GLU A 76 -0.73 1.61 1.35
C GLU A 76 -0.88 2.36 2.68
N LEU A 77 -1.26 1.59 3.72
CA LEU A 77 -1.42 2.07 5.09
C LEU A 77 -0.07 2.35 5.72
N ASN A 78 0.02 3.44 6.47
CA ASN A 78 1.16 3.69 7.32
C ASN A 78 0.92 3.06 8.70
N ILE A 79 1.87 2.25 9.16
CA ILE A 79 1.92 1.77 10.54
C ILE A 79 2.39 2.94 11.40
N ILE A 80 1.63 3.30 12.45
CA ILE A 80 1.84 4.51 13.25
C ILE A 80 2.14 4.25 14.73
N ASP A 81 2.18 2.98 15.14
CA ASP A 81 2.69 2.56 16.44
C ASP A 81 3.19 1.11 16.43
N PHE A 82 3.89 0.72 17.48
CA PHE A 82 4.46 -0.64 17.59
C PHE A 82 3.44 -1.73 17.97
N ASN A 83 2.16 -1.39 18.10
CA ASN A 83 1.06 -2.33 18.27
C ASN A 83 0.31 -2.61 16.96
N GLY A 84 0.87 -2.18 15.82
CA GLY A 84 0.28 -2.41 14.50
C GLY A 84 -0.90 -1.52 14.16
N LYS A 85 -1.05 -0.39 14.84
CA LYS A 85 -2.08 0.59 14.51
C LYS A 85 -1.76 1.25 13.18
N VAL A 86 -2.77 1.37 12.33
CA VAL A 86 -2.68 2.02 11.01
C VAL A 86 -3.50 3.32 10.97
N ASP A 87 -3.21 4.18 10.02
CA ASP A 87 -3.69 5.55 9.95
C ASP A 87 -5.01 5.77 9.19
N LEU A 88 -5.60 4.70 8.60
CA LEU A 88 -6.90 4.79 7.94
C LEU A 88 -7.97 4.03 8.77
N PRO A 89 -9.17 4.61 8.98
CA PRO A 89 -10.25 3.92 9.69
C PRO A 89 -10.71 2.64 9.00
N SER A 90 -10.97 1.57 9.75
CA SER A 90 -11.37 0.24 9.24
C SER A 90 -12.59 0.27 8.33
N ARG A 91 -13.51 1.24 8.51
CA ARG A 91 -14.68 1.39 7.62
C ARG A 91 -14.31 1.72 6.18
N TYR A 92 -13.17 2.41 5.96
CA TYR A 92 -12.66 2.71 4.61
C TYR A 92 -11.79 1.58 4.08
N ILE A 93 -10.98 0.97 4.95
CA ILE A 93 -10.13 -0.19 4.59
C ILE A 93 -10.98 -1.33 4.00
N LYS A 94 -12.17 -1.59 4.56
CA LYS A 94 -13.10 -2.65 4.09
C LYS A 94 -13.64 -2.42 2.68
N GLU A 95 -13.56 -1.20 2.16
CA GLU A 95 -14.02 -0.85 0.80
C GLU A 95 -12.90 -0.94 -0.24
N MET A 96 -11.67 -1.25 0.19
CA MET A 96 -10.49 -1.35 -0.69
C MET A 96 -10.37 -2.75 -1.29
N ASP A 97 -10.00 -2.81 -2.57
CA ASP A 97 -9.77 -4.07 -3.29
C ASP A 97 -8.45 -4.73 -2.85
N ILE A 98 -7.45 -3.91 -2.50
CA ILE A 98 -6.14 -4.35 -2.01
C ILE A 98 -5.64 -3.42 -0.91
N VAL A 99 -5.03 -4.00 0.12
CA VAL A 99 -4.53 -3.27 1.30
C VAL A 99 -3.12 -3.72 1.62
N ILE A 100 -2.19 -2.78 1.57
CA ILE A 100 -0.80 -2.96 1.97
C ILE A 100 -0.59 -2.22 3.29
N ALA A 101 0.26 -2.72 4.17
CA ALA A 101 0.71 -2.00 5.36
C ALA A 101 2.23 -1.98 5.42
N SER A 102 2.81 -0.81 5.65
CA SER A 102 4.25 -0.59 5.64
C SER A 102 4.73 0.28 6.79
N LEU A 103 5.99 0.10 7.17
CA LEU A 103 6.70 1.00 8.05
C LEU A 103 7.34 2.12 7.23
N HIS A 104 7.08 3.37 7.59
CA HIS A 104 7.64 4.55 6.91
C HIS A 104 8.21 5.55 7.92
N THR A 105 9.47 5.94 7.76
CA THR A 105 10.16 6.84 8.70
C THR A 105 9.48 8.20 8.92
N PRO A 106 8.74 8.78 7.96
CA PRO A 106 7.95 9.98 8.23
C PRO A 106 6.75 9.75 9.16
N CYS A 107 6.26 8.49 9.27
CA CYS A 107 5.05 8.15 10.01
C CYS A 107 5.33 7.57 11.39
N ILE A 108 6.43 6.83 11.53
CA ILE A 108 6.91 6.25 12.78
C ILE A 108 8.43 6.16 12.76
N GLN A 109 9.09 6.66 13.79
CA GLN A 109 10.54 6.49 13.90
C GLN A 109 10.90 5.04 14.24
N PRO A 110 12.04 4.52 13.70
CA PRO A 110 12.50 3.19 14.04
C PRO A 110 12.67 3.00 15.56
N GLY A 111 12.07 1.94 16.07
CA GLY A 111 12.27 1.45 17.42
C GLY A 111 13.36 0.38 17.50
N THR A 112 13.34 -0.40 18.57
CA THR A 112 14.15 -1.62 18.67
C THR A 112 13.69 -2.67 17.67
N MET A 113 14.55 -3.63 17.34
CA MET A 113 14.19 -4.77 16.47
C MET A 113 12.91 -5.48 16.96
N GLU A 114 12.76 -5.63 18.28
CA GLU A 114 11.57 -6.25 18.87
C GLU A 114 10.30 -5.44 18.62
N GLU A 115 10.34 -4.12 18.82
CA GLU A 115 9.20 -3.22 18.59
C GLU A 115 8.81 -3.17 17.11
N ASN A 116 9.78 -3.01 16.22
CA ASN A 116 9.55 -2.99 14.77
C ASN A 116 8.93 -4.31 14.29
N THR A 117 9.48 -5.44 14.74
CA THR A 117 9.00 -6.78 14.40
C THR A 117 7.56 -6.99 14.91
N ASN A 118 7.29 -6.58 16.15
CA ASN A 118 5.94 -6.68 16.73
C ASN A 118 4.91 -5.88 15.93
N ALA A 119 5.25 -4.67 15.48
CA ALA A 119 4.37 -3.85 14.65
C ALA A 119 3.92 -4.60 13.38
N LEU A 120 4.85 -5.24 12.67
CA LEU A 120 4.53 -6.04 11.47
C LEU A 120 3.71 -7.28 11.79
N ILE A 121 4.06 -8.03 12.85
CA ILE A 121 3.28 -9.22 13.27
C ILE A 121 1.83 -8.82 13.57
N LYS A 122 1.62 -7.71 14.26
CA LYS A 122 0.27 -7.20 14.55
C LYS A 122 -0.50 -6.81 13.28
N CYS A 123 0.17 -6.30 12.27
CA CYS A 123 -0.44 -6.08 10.95
C CYS A 123 -0.77 -7.39 10.23
N CYS A 124 0.09 -8.41 10.30
CA CYS A 124 -0.20 -9.74 9.75
C CYS A 124 -1.41 -10.42 10.41
N GLU A 125 -1.66 -10.14 11.70
CA GLU A 125 -2.84 -10.64 12.43
C GLU A 125 -4.15 -9.92 12.04
N ASN A 126 -4.07 -8.78 11.34
CA ASN A 126 -5.24 -8.00 10.95
C ASN A 126 -5.82 -8.53 9.63
N PRO A 127 -7.05 -9.10 9.63
CA PRO A 127 -7.64 -9.71 8.44
C PRO A 127 -7.99 -8.70 7.32
N LEU A 128 -7.86 -7.40 7.56
CA LEU A 128 -8.07 -6.35 6.57
C LEU A 128 -6.79 -5.97 5.83
N ILE A 129 -5.64 -6.48 6.23
CA ILE A 129 -4.35 -6.24 5.58
C ILE A 129 -3.99 -7.47 4.74
N HIS A 130 -3.70 -7.26 3.47
CA HIS A 130 -3.44 -8.34 2.51
C HIS A 130 -1.96 -8.55 2.27
N ILE A 131 -1.17 -7.48 2.35
CA ILE A 131 0.27 -7.48 2.02
C ILE A 131 1.02 -6.64 3.05
N ILE A 132 2.22 -7.09 3.44
CA ILE A 132 3.21 -6.26 4.11
C ILE A 132 4.16 -5.71 3.04
N GLY A 133 4.24 -4.38 2.94
CA GLY A 133 5.08 -3.71 1.95
C GLY A 133 6.55 -3.66 2.39
N HIS A 134 7.45 -3.88 1.45
CA HIS A 134 8.93 -3.71 1.53
C HIS A 134 9.56 -3.82 2.93
N PRO A 135 9.34 -4.93 3.69
CA PRO A 135 9.89 -5.06 5.04
C PRO A 135 11.41 -5.14 5.07
N ASP A 136 12.04 -5.24 3.91
CA ASP A 136 13.49 -5.39 3.71
C ASP A 136 14.20 -4.11 3.25
N ASP A 137 13.55 -2.95 3.34
CA ASP A 137 14.13 -1.67 2.88
C ASP A 137 15.35 -1.20 3.72
N GLY A 138 15.56 -1.82 4.89
CA GLY A 138 16.70 -1.57 5.77
C GLY A 138 16.52 -0.39 6.73
N SER A 139 15.45 0.39 6.63
CA SER A 139 15.18 1.50 7.53
C SER A 139 14.80 1.03 8.94
N TYR A 140 14.26 -0.18 9.06
CA TYR A 140 13.84 -0.79 10.32
C TYR A 140 14.54 -2.14 10.51
N GLU A 141 15.26 -2.29 11.62
CA GLU A 141 15.81 -3.59 11.99
C GLU A 141 14.68 -4.55 12.37
N LEU A 142 14.62 -5.73 11.74
CA LEU A 142 13.54 -6.71 11.86
C LEU A 142 14.03 -8.14 12.08
N ASP A 143 13.36 -8.89 12.93
CA ASP A 143 13.48 -10.36 12.99
C ASP A 143 12.54 -10.98 11.92
N MET A 144 13.03 -11.05 10.69
CA MET A 144 12.26 -11.60 9.57
C MET A 144 11.84 -13.06 9.77
N LYS A 145 12.58 -13.85 10.58
CA LYS A 145 12.19 -15.23 10.90
C LYS A 145 10.90 -15.30 11.71
N ARG A 146 10.63 -14.28 12.50
CA ARG A 146 9.37 -14.16 13.26
C ARG A 146 8.24 -13.63 12.40
N VAL A 147 8.51 -12.69 11.50
CA VAL A 147 7.49 -12.09 10.63
C VAL A 147 6.88 -13.12 9.67
N VAL A 148 7.68 -14.07 9.14
CA VAL A 148 7.23 -15.06 8.15
C VAL A 148 6.67 -16.36 8.75
N LYS A 149 6.50 -16.44 10.06
CA LYS A 149 5.90 -17.60 10.77
C LYS A 149 4.39 -17.46 10.90
#